data_ced8ada2a099e1f987552a569f9eabf5
#
_entry.id   ced8ada2a099e1f987552a569f9eabf5
#
_cell.length_a   1.000
_cell.length_b   1.000
_cell.length_c   1.000
_cell.angle_alpha   90.00
_cell.angle_beta   90.00
_cell.angle_gamma   90.00
#
_symmetry.space_group_name_H-M   'P 1'
#
loop_
_entity.id
_entity.type
_entity.pdbx_description
1 polymer ?
#
loop_
_entity_poly.entity_id
_entity_poly.type
_entity_poly.pdbx_seq_one_letter_code
_entity_poly.pdbx_strand_id
1 'polypeptide(L)'
;WQLVNRGMLVTAIDNGPMRDTVMATEMVQHLKADGLTWRPQRPVDWMVCDMVEQPSRIASLMADWIGSGRCRYTIFNLKLPMKRRLEAVEQCRELIRKRLKSVGPYDLRIKHLYHDREEVTAFLTLRR
;
A
#
# COMPACT_ATOMS: atom_id res chain seq x y z
N TRP A 1 -9.85 -7.89 7.53
CA TRP A 1 -10.88 -8.11 8.58
C TRP A 1 -11.07 -6.88 9.46
N GLN A 2 -9.98 -6.27 9.91
CA GLN A 2 -10.05 -5.07 10.75
C GLN A 2 -10.82 -3.92 10.09
N LEU A 3 -10.65 -3.72 8.81
CA LEU A 3 -11.37 -2.68 8.06
C LEU A 3 -12.86 -2.99 7.97
N VAL A 4 -13.20 -4.26 7.75
CA VAL A 4 -14.60 -4.70 7.70
C VAL A 4 -15.27 -4.52 9.06
N ASN A 5 -14.58 -4.86 10.15
CA ASN A 5 -15.10 -4.68 11.51
C ASN A 5 -15.40 -3.21 11.84
N ARG A 6 -14.75 -2.27 11.19
CA ARG A 6 -14.98 -0.84 11.37
C ARG A 6 -16.03 -0.26 10.42
N GLY A 7 -16.76 -1.12 9.71
CA GLY A 7 -17.86 -0.71 8.84
C GLY A 7 -17.43 -0.24 7.46
N MET A 8 -16.19 -0.49 7.07
CA MET A 8 -15.69 -0.10 5.74
C MET A 8 -16.06 -1.12 4.67
N LEU A 9 -16.39 -0.65 3.47
CA LEU A 9 -16.50 -1.51 2.30
C LEU A 9 -15.09 -1.81 1.80
N VAL A 10 -14.77 -3.10 1.66
CA VAL A 10 -13.41 -3.54 1.31
C VAL A 10 -13.43 -4.31 0.00
N THR A 11 -12.55 -3.92 -0.93
CA THR A 11 -12.23 -4.71 -2.11
C THR A 11 -10.85 -5.32 -1.89
N ALA A 12 -10.78 -6.65 -1.85
CA ALA A 12 -9.53 -7.37 -1.63
C ALA A 12 -9.01 -7.90 -2.97
N ILE A 13 -7.78 -7.51 -3.29
CA ILE A 13 -7.10 -7.92 -4.53
C ILE A 13 -6.01 -8.91 -4.17
N ASP A 14 -6.15 -10.15 -4.64
CA ASP A 14 -5.17 -11.20 -4.39
C ASP A 14 -5.30 -12.27 -5.48
N ASN A 15 -4.21 -12.96 -5.75
CA ASN A 15 -4.18 -14.12 -6.66
C ASN A 15 -4.67 -15.40 -5.98
N GLY A 16 -4.71 -15.44 -4.64
CA GLY A 16 -5.17 -16.56 -3.87
C GLY A 16 -6.58 -16.37 -3.31
N PRO A 17 -7.16 -17.43 -2.72
CA PRO A 17 -8.47 -17.32 -2.07
C PRO A 17 -8.38 -16.58 -0.74
N MET A 18 -9.40 -15.80 -0.40
CA MET A 18 -9.56 -15.24 0.93
C MET A 18 -10.10 -16.28 1.91
N ARG A 19 -9.96 -15.99 3.20
CA ARG A 19 -10.58 -16.83 4.23
C ARG A 19 -12.10 -16.78 4.09
N ASP A 20 -12.75 -17.94 4.24
CA ASP A 20 -14.19 -18.06 4.09
C ASP A 20 -14.98 -17.12 5.00
N THR A 21 -14.51 -16.94 6.24
CA THR A 21 -15.16 -16.06 7.21
C THR A 21 -15.19 -14.60 6.75
N VAL A 22 -14.18 -14.17 5.99
CA VAL A 22 -14.13 -12.82 5.43
C VAL A 22 -15.00 -12.74 4.18
N MET A 23 -14.93 -13.77 3.32
CA MET A 23 -15.72 -13.83 2.08
C MET A 23 -17.23 -13.88 2.34
N ALA A 24 -17.66 -14.42 3.46
CA ALA A 24 -19.08 -14.47 3.82
C ALA A 24 -19.64 -13.09 4.20
N THR A 25 -18.81 -12.08 4.36
CA THR A 25 -19.24 -10.73 4.72
C THR A 25 -19.56 -9.94 3.44
N GLU A 26 -20.76 -9.38 3.35
CA GLU A 26 -21.20 -8.58 2.20
C GLU A 26 -20.33 -7.33 1.97
N MET A 27 -19.59 -6.90 2.99
CA MET A 27 -18.72 -5.73 2.92
C MET A 27 -17.39 -5.99 2.23
N VAL A 28 -17.07 -7.24 1.89
CA VAL A 28 -15.82 -7.61 1.22
C VAL A 28 -16.10 -8.11 -0.18
N GLN A 29 -15.45 -7.48 -1.15
CA GLN A 29 -15.40 -7.96 -2.52
C GLN A 29 -13.99 -8.49 -2.79
N HIS A 30 -13.88 -9.76 -3.14
CA HIS A 30 -12.59 -10.38 -3.48
C HIS A 30 -12.46 -10.47 -4.99
N LEU A 31 -11.36 -9.90 -5.51
CA LEU A 31 -11.00 -9.98 -6.92
C LEU A 31 -9.70 -10.75 -7.06
N LYS A 32 -9.75 -11.82 -7.83
CA LYS A 32 -8.57 -12.61 -8.16
C LYS A 32 -7.78 -11.88 -9.25
N ALA A 33 -6.84 -11.04 -8.84
CA ALA A 33 -6.08 -10.20 -9.76
C ALA A 33 -4.68 -9.93 -9.21
N ASP A 34 -3.78 -9.51 -10.09
CA ASP A 34 -2.44 -9.08 -9.71
C ASP A 34 -2.50 -7.67 -9.11
N GLY A 35 -2.14 -7.55 -7.84
CA GLY A 35 -2.13 -6.27 -7.14
C GLY A 35 -1.18 -5.24 -7.74
N LEU A 36 -0.13 -5.67 -8.46
CA LEU A 36 0.80 -4.74 -9.11
C LEU A 36 0.20 -4.06 -10.33
N THR A 37 -0.76 -4.69 -11.00
CA THR A 37 -1.33 -4.20 -12.25
C THR A 37 -2.78 -3.78 -12.14
N TRP A 38 -3.52 -4.30 -11.17
CA TRP A 38 -4.93 -3.97 -11.00
C TRP A 38 -5.11 -2.50 -10.61
N ARG A 39 -6.15 -1.88 -11.16
CA ARG A 39 -6.51 -0.51 -10.82
C ARG A 39 -8.02 -0.41 -10.65
N PRO A 40 -8.52 0.43 -9.72
CA PRO A 40 -9.95 0.61 -9.53
C PRO A 40 -10.55 1.44 -10.66
N GLN A 41 -11.83 1.19 -10.95
CA GLN A 41 -12.58 2.00 -11.91
C GLN A 41 -12.90 3.39 -11.34
N ARG A 42 -13.06 3.49 -10.02
CA ARG A 42 -13.33 4.75 -9.33
C ARG A 42 -12.31 4.94 -8.22
N PRO A 43 -11.94 6.19 -7.91
CA PRO A 43 -11.04 6.44 -6.79
C PRO A 43 -11.58 5.84 -5.48
N VAL A 44 -10.68 5.35 -4.66
CA VAL A 44 -10.98 4.83 -3.33
C VAL A 44 -10.36 5.74 -2.27
N ASP A 45 -10.87 5.67 -1.03
CA ASP A 45 -10.31 6.49 0.04
C ASP A 45 -8.96 5.95 0.50
N TRP A 46 -8.87 4.65 0.71
CA TRP A 46 -7.69 4.00 1.26
C TRP A 46 -7.21 2.86 0.37
N MET A 47 -5.91 2.78 0.20
CA MET A 47 -5.22 1.62 -0.34
C MET A 47 -4.31 1.05 0.74
N VAL A 48 -4.52 -0.22 1.08
CA VAL A 48 -3.68 -0.95 2.04
C VAL A 48 -2.96 -2.05 1.27
N CYS A 49 -1.64 -2.09 1.36
CA CYS A 49 -0.83 -3.03 0.61
C CYS A 49 0.11 -3.80 1.53
N ASP A 50 0.01 -5.13 1.50
CA ASP A 50 0.90 -6.02 2.24
C ASP A 50 1.33 -7.18 1.32
N MET A 51 1.92 -6.83 0.18
CA MET A 51 2.40 -7.83 -0.77
C MET A 51 3.85 -8.19 -0.50
N VAL A 52 4.20 -9.45 -0.75
CA VAL A 52 5.59 -9.91 -0.71
C VAL A 52 6.23 -9.56 -2.06
N GLU A 53 6.88 -8.42 -2.11
CA GLU A 53 7.49 -7.88 -3.32
C GLU A 53 8.68 -6.99 -2.93
N GLN A 54 9.53 -6.66 -3.89
CA GLN A 54 10.65 -5.77 -3.64
C GLN A 54 10.18 -4.39 -3.17
N PRO A 55 10.82 -3.81 -2.14
CA PRO A 55 10.40 -2.51 -1.60
C PRO A 55 10.29 -1.41 -2.65
N SER A 56 11.24 -1.34 -3.59
CA SER A 56 11.23 -0.33 -4.64
C SER A 56 10.01 -0.43 -5.54
N ARG A 57 9.54 -1.63 -5.83
CA ARG A 57 8.35 -1.85 -6.65
C ARG A 57 7.09 -1.42 -5.91
N ILE A 58 7.00 -1.74 -4.62
CA ILE A 58 5.86 -1.33 -3.79
C ILE A 58 5.84 0.19 -3.63
N ALA A 59 6.98 0.82 -3.35
CA ALA A 59 7.07 2.27 -3.22
C ALA A 59 6.63 2.99 -4.51
N SER A 60 7.09 2.50 -5.65
CA SER A 60 6.72 3.03 -6.96
C SER A 60 5.22 2.88 -7.23
N LEU A 61 4.66 1.72 -6.90
CA LEU A 61 3.23 1.44 -7.06
C LEU A 61 2.37 2.37 -6.20
N MET A 62 2.73 2.55 -4.94
CA MET A 62 1.98 3.39 -4.02
C MET A 62 2.06 4.87 -4.42
N ALA A 63 3.22 5.32 -4.86
CA ALA A 63 3.36 6.68 -5.39
C ALA A 63 2.49 6.89 -6.64
N ASP A 64 2.39 5.89 -7.50
CA ASP A 64 1.52 5.93 -8.67
C ASP A 64 0.04 6.04 -8.28
N TRP A 65 -0.40 5.25 -7.32
CA TRP A 65 -1.78 5.31 -6.83
C TRP A 65 -2.13 6.69 -6.27
N ILE A 66 -1.25 7.25 -5.44
CA ILE A 66 -1.45 8.57 -4.83
C ILE A 66 -1.36 9.66 -5.89
N GLY A 67 -0.34 9.61 -6.74
CA GLY A 67 -0.08 10.65 -7.74
C GLY A 67 -1.13 10.73 -8.83
N SER A 68 -1.76 9.59 -9.16
CA SER A 68 -2.82 9.54 -10.16
C SER A 68 -4.22 9.82 -9.60
N GLY A 69 -4.33 10.01 -8.28
CA GLY A 69 -5.62 10.26 -7.62
C GLY A 69 -6.49 9.02 -7.47
N ARG A 70 -5.94 7.81 -7.63
CA ARG A 70 -6.70 6.57 -7.46
C ARG A 70 -7.08 6.29 -6.02
N CYS A 71 -6.29 6.79 -5.07
CA CYS A 71 -6.62 6.74 -3.66
C CYS A 71 -6.17 8.01 -2.96
N ARG A 72 -6.78 8.27 -1.80
CA ARG A 72 -6.48 9.45 -0.99
C ARG A 72 -5.34 9.19 -0.01
N TYR A 73 -5.34 8.00 0.57
CA TYR A 73 -4.37 7.57 1.57
C TYR A 73 -3.86 6.19 1.24
N THR A 74 -2.58 5.93 1.49
CA THR A 74 -2.05 4.57 1.42
C THR A 74 -1.34 4.21 2.70
N ILE A 75 -1.48 2.95 3.12
CA ILE A 75 -0.65 2.31 4.13
C ILE A 75 -0.07 1.07 3.48
N PHE A 76 1.24 0.91 3.56
CA PHE A 76 1.90 -0.21 2.92
C PHE A 76 3.12 -0.65 3.71
N ASN A 77 3.43 -1.94 3.59
CA ASN A 77 4.60 -2.52 4.22
C ASN A 77 5.72 -2.67 3.19
N LEU A 78 6.94 -2.36 3.62
CA LEU A 78 8.14 -2.55 2.83
C LEU A 78 8.95 -3.67 3.47
N LYS A 79 9.11 -4.78 2.77
CA LYS A 79 9.92 -5.91 3.21
C LYS A 79 11.37 -5.57 2.94
N LEU A 80 12.17 -5.41 4.00
CA LEU A 80 13.54 -4.95 3.88
C LEU A 80 14.52 -6.11 3.72
N PRO A 81 15.62 -5.93 2.95
CA PRO A 81 16.65 -6.95 2.85
C PRO A 81 17.38 -7.12 4.19
N MET A 82 18.04 -8.26 4.37
CA MET A 82 18.80 -8.51 5.60
C MET A 82 19.96 -7.54 5.79
N LYS A 83 20.55 -7.08 4.69
CA LYS A 83 21.65 -6.10 4.70
C LYS A 83 21.19 -4.80 4.03
N ARG A 84 21.80 -3.68 4.45
CA ARG A 84 21.56 -2.35 3.85
C ARG A 84 20.09 -1.91 3.94
N ARG A 85 19.47 -2.18 5.08
CA ARG A 85 18.06 -1.82 5.29
C ARG A 85 17.81 -0.32 5.18
N LEU A 86 18.69 0.49 5.74
CA LEU A 86 18.57 1.94 5.66
C LEU A 86 18.66 2.44 4.22
N GLU A 87 19.57 1.89 3.43
CA GLU A 87 19.69 2.23 2.02
C GLU A 87 18.42 1.88 1.25
N ALA A 88 17.81 0.73 1.55
CA ALA A 88 16.57 0.32 0.91
C ALA A 88 15.44 1.30 1.22
N VAL A 89 15.31 1.75 2.47
CA VAL A 89 14.31 2.74 2.88
C VAL A 89 14.56 4.08 2.16
N GLU A 90 15.81 4.55 2.12
CA GLU A 90 16.16 5.79 1.45
C GLU A 90 15.92 5.72 -0.06
N GLN A 91 16.17 4.57 -0.66
CA GLN A 91 15.86 4.36 -2.08
C GLN A 91 14.36 4.47 -2.34
N CYS A 92 13.53 3.90 -1.47
CA CYS A 92 12.08 4.02 -1.58
C CYS A 92 11.62 5.47 -1.41
N ARG A 93 12.17 6.21 -0.46
CA ARG A 93 11.89 7.64 -0.27
C ARG A 93 12.20 8.43 -1.52
N GLU A 94 13.33 8.16 -2.13
CA GLU A 94 13.77 8.85 -3.34
C GLU A 94 12.87 8.54 -4.54
N LEU A 95 12.44 7.29 -4.70
CA LEU A 95 11.50 6.90 -5.74
C LEU A 95 10.16 7.64 -5.60
N ILE A 96 9.65 7.72 -4.38
CA ILE A 96 8.40 8.43 -4.10
C ILE A 96 8.57 9.92 -4.40
N ARG A 97 9.67 10.51 -3.96
CA ARG A 97 9.98 11.91 -4.22
C ARG A 97 9.99 12.23 -5.72
N LYS A 98 10.67 11.42 -6.51
CA LYS A 98 10.74 11.60 -7.95
C LYS A 98 9.38 11.47 -8.62
N ARG A 99 8.60 10.48 -8.20
CA ARG A 99 7.27 10.24 -8.77
C ARG A 99 6.28 11.37 -8.48
N LEU A 100 6.36 11.96 -7.29
CA LEU A 100 5.41 12.98 -6.85
C LEU A 100 5.90 14.40 -7.07
N LYS A 101 7.09 14.60 -7.60
CA LYS A 101 7.69 15.91 -7.83
C LYS A 101 6.78 16.82 -8.67
N SER A 102 6.17 16.30 -9.71
CA SER A 102 5.30 17.08 -10.60
C SER A 102 3.84 17.10 -10.14
N VAL A 103 3.49 16.33 -9.12
CA VAL A 103 2.11 16.23 -8.62
C VAL A 103 1.83 17.26 -7.53
N GLY A 104 2.76 17.41 -6.59
CA GLY A 104 2.61 18.37 -5.51
C GLY A 104 3.21 17.88 -4.20
N PRO A 105 3.10 18.69 -3.12
CA PRO A 105 3.64 18.30 -1.83
C PRO A 105 2.89 17.09 -1.26
N TYR A 106 3.63 16.26 -0.52
CA TYR A 106 3.10 15.03 0.06
C TYR A 106 3.64 14.83 1.48
N ASP A 107 2.94 13.99 2.25
CA ASP A 107 3.39 13.51 3.54
C ASP A 107 3.74 12.05 3.44
N LEU A 108 4.93 11.69 3.88
CA LEU A 108 5.39 10.32 3.96
C LEU A 108 5.91 10.06 5.37
N ARG A 109 5.32 9.06 6.05
CA ARG A 109 5.74 8.63 7.37
C ARG A 109 6.09 7.17 7.33
N ILE A 110 7.26 6.83 7.86
CA ILE A 110 7.74 5.45 7.88
C ILE A 110 8.03 5.09 9.35
N LYS A 111 7.43 3.98 9.80
CA LYS A 111 7.64 3.47 11.15
C LYS A 111 8.07 2.02 11.10
N HIS A 112 9.02 1.69 11.96
CA HIS A 112 9.42 0.31 12.17
C HIS A 112 8.50 -0.28 13.26
N LEU A 113 7.76 -1.33 12.92
CA LEU A 113 6.88 -1.97 13.88
C LEU A 113 7.70 -2.73 14.94
N TYR A 114 7.21 -2.72 16.15
CA TYR A 114 7.94 -3.16 17.34
C TYR A 114 8.51 -4.57 17.27
N HIS A 115 7.80 -5.50 16.67
CA HIS A 115 8.19 -6.91 16.62
C HIS A 115 8.75 -7.38 15.29
N ASP A 116 8.82 -6.51 14.29
CA ASP A 116 9.26 -6.90 12.96
C ASP A 116 10.49 -6.11 12.54
N ARG A 117 11.64 -6.81 12.49
CA ARG A 117 12.93 -6.21 12.12
C ARG A 117 13.14 -6.13 10.61
N GLU A 118 12.36 -6.88 9.84
CA GLU A 118 12.53 -7.02 8.40
C GLU A 118 11.52 -6.19 7.62
N GLU A 119 10.70 -5.43 8.31
CA GLU A 119 9.59 -4.74 7.69
C GLU A 119 9.37 -3.37 8.32
N VAL A 120 9.09 -2.38 7.49
CA VAL A 120 8.62 -1.07 7.95
C VAL A 120 7.24 -0.81 7.36
N THR A 121 6.44 -0.03 8.08
CA THR A 121 5.12 0.40 7.63
C THR A 121 5.18 1.86 7.23
N ALA A 122 4.69 2.17 6.05
CA ALA A 122 4.69 3.51 5.49
C ALA A 122 3.26 4.03 5.31
N PHE A 123 3.09 5.31 5.54
CA PHE A 123 1.87 6.05 5.24
C PHE A 123 2.20 7.17 4.26
N LEU A 124 1.43 7.28 3.18
CA LEU A 124 1.65 8.27 2.14
C LEU A 124 0.33 8.94 1.75
N THR A 125 0.34 10.26 1.68
CA THR A 125 -0.80 11.05 1.19
C THR A 125 -0.30 12.37 0.60
N LEU A 126 -1.06 12.94 -0.33
CA LEU A 126 -0.80 14.30 -0.80
C LEU A 126 -1.29 15.31 0.23
N ARG A 127 -0.55 16.40 0.40
CA ARG A 127 -0.99 17.56 1.20
C ARG A 127 -2.05 18.30 0.42
N ARG A 128 -3.05 18.75 1.13
CA ARG A 128 -4.15 19.53 0.57
C ARG A 128 -4.22 20.92 1.18
#